data_89bed33b2449efcb86d3877d2aeca492
#
_entry.id   89bed33b2449efcb86d3877d2aeca492
#
_cell.length_a   1.000
_cell.length_b   1.000
_cell.length_c   1.000
_cell.angle_alpha   90.00
_cell.angle_beta   90.00
_cell.angle_gamma   90.00
#
_symmetry.space_group_name_H-M   'P 1'
#
loop_
_entity.id
_entity.type
_entity.pdbx_description
1 polymer ?
#
loop_
_entity_poly.entity_id
_entity_poly.type
_entity_poly.pdbx_seq_one_letter_code
_entity_poly.pdbx_strand_id
1 'polypeptide(L)'
;RDLARDHLVEHRRNRGACVAAPTPQEARAVFEARRMLEETLVRTLARKRPAVALQALSAHVKAEVTAHETGNRREEIRLSGDFHLLLAEQAGNAILTSYLRDLVARSSLIIALYEHRAARCCSAVDHRRLLDILEAGDEAGAAAEMARHLTDIESRLILEERPEEQTDLQTVFSF
;
A
#
# COMPACT_ATOMS: atom_id res chain seq x y z
N ARG A 1 -4.22 19.61 -8.81
CA ARG A 1 -2.79 19.92 -8.52
C ARG A 1 -2.15 18.88 -7.60
N ASP A 2 -2.88 18.35 -6.61
CA ASP A 2 -2.33 17.39 -5.66
C ASP A 2 -2.03 16.03 -6.30
N LEU A 3 -2.91 15.50 -7.15
CA LEU A 3 -2.71 14.23 -7.87
C LEU A 3 -1.47 14.20 -8.80
N ALA A 4 -1.11 15.34 -9.38
CA ALA A 4 0.09 15.43 -10.21
C ALA A 4 1.37 15.48 -9.36
N ARG A 5 1.31 16.06 -8.16
CA ARG A 5 2.38 16.05 -7.19
C ARG A 5 2.64 14.65 -6.63
N ASP A 6 1.58 13.85 -6.45
CA ASP A 6 1.66 12.47 -5.98
C ASP A 6 1.96 11.48 -7.12
N HIS A 7 2.32 11.97 -8.32
CA HIS A 7 2.62 11.15 -9.51
C HIS A 7 1.49 10.21 -9.95
N LEU A 8 0.25 10.51 -9.56
CA LEU A 8 -0.93 9.75 -9.97
C LEU A 8 -1.50 10.21 -11.32
N VAL A 9 -1.10 11.41 -11.77
CA VAL A 9 -1.56 12.04 -13.01
C VAL A 9 -0.39 12.66 -13.73
N GLU A 10 -0.31 12.44 -15.05
CA GLU A 10 0.65 13.06 -15.97
C GLU A 10 -0.04 14.10 -16.85
N HIS A 11 0.64 15.22 -17.09
CA HIS A 11 0.20 16.19 -18.08
C HIS A 11 0.79 15.87 -19.45
N ARG A 12 -0.03 15.37 -20.37
CA ARG A 12 0.37 15.12 -21.76
C ARG A 12 0.00 16.29 -22.64
N ARG A 13 0.97 16.76 -23.45
CA ARG A 13 0.78 17.87 -24.41
C ARG A 13 -0.39 17.54 -25.35
N ASN A 14 -1.38 18.45 -25.44
CA ASN A 14 -2.60 18.34 -26.25
C ASN A 14 -3.63 17.27 -25.80
N ARG A 15 -3.41 16.57 -24.66
CA ARG A 15 -4.32 15.54 -24.15
C ARG A 15 -4.81 15.81 -22.72
N GLY A 16 -4.33 16.91 -22.09
CA GLY A 16 -4.72 17.24 -20.71
C GLY A 16 -4.05 16.35 -19.66
N ALA A 17 -4.76 16.11 -18.55
CA ALA A 17 -4.29 15.26 -17.47
C ALA A 17 -4.72 13.81 -17.73
N CYS A 18 -3.77 12.88 -17.74
CA CYS A 18 -3.99 11.44 -17.86
C CYS A 18 -3.56 10.74 -16.57
N VAL A 19 -4.16 9.59 -16.27
CA VAL A 19 -3.66 8.72 -15.18
C VAL A 19 -2.23 8.30 -15.50
N ALA A 20 -1.34 8.39 -14.52
CA ALA A 20 0.00 7.87 -14.67
C ALA A 20 -0.07 6.35 -14.94
N ALA A 21 0.79 5.86 -15.81
CA ALA A 21 0.94 4.45 -16.10
C ALA A 21 2.36 4.01 -15.72
N PRO A 22 2.62 3.70 -14.43
CA PRO A 22 3.92 3.30 -13.96
C PRO A 22 4.45 2.10 -14.75
N THR A 23 5.70 2.17 -15.19
CA THR A 23 6.36 1.05 -15.88
C THR A 23 6.56 -0.13 -14.93
N PRO A 24 6.76 -1.37 -15.43
CA PRO A 24 7.12 -2.51 -14.61
C PRO A 24 8.36 -2.27 -13.73
N GLN A 25 9.34 -1.53 -14.25
CA GLN A 25 10.55 -1.17 -13.51
C GLN A 25 10.24 -0.21 -12.36
N GLU A 26 9.43 0.81 -12.59
CA GLU A 26 9.00 1.76 -11.57
C GLU A 26 8.17 1.06 -10.48
N ALA A 27 7.28 0.14 -10.87
CA ALA A 27 6.50 -0.64 -9.93
C ALA A 27 7.41 -1.43 -8.98
N ARG A 28 8.42 -2.15 -9.49
CA ARG A 28 9.40 -2.88 -8.67
C ARG A 28 10.18 -1.95 -7.74
N ALA A 29 10.64 -0.79 -8.25
CA ALA A 29 11.37 0.19 -7.45
C ALA A 29 10.51 0.77 -6.31
N VAL A 30 9.22 1.00 -6.53
CA VAL A 30 8.29 1.44 -5.48
C VAL A 30 8.17 0.39 -4.38
N PHE A 31 7.97 -0.89 -4.71
CA PHE A 31 7.86 -1.96 -3.72
C PHE A 31 9.19 -2.21 -2.99
N GLU A 32 10.32 -2.10 -3.67
CA GLU A 32 11.66 -2.17 -3.04
C GLU A 32 11.83 -1.05 -2.01
N ALA A 33 11.55 0.20 -2.38
CA ALA A 33 11.65 1.34 -1.48
C ALA A 33 10.69 1.20 -0.27
N ARG A 34 9.47 0.69 -0.48
CA ARG A 34 8.51 0.40 0.59
C ARG A 34 9.07 -0.63 1.57
N ARG A 35 9.61 -1.76 1.10
CA ARG A 35 10.22 -2.77 1.96
C ARG A 35 11.31 -2.17 2.84
N MET A 36 12.27 -1.46 2.26
CA MET A 36 13.37 -0.84 3.00
C MET A 36 12.89 0.12 4.09
N LEU A 37 11.89 0.93 3.78
CA LEU A 37 11.38 1.95 4.70
C LEU A 37 10.48 1.34 5.78
N GLU A 38 9.55 0.48 5.37
CA GLU A 38 8.53 -0.07 6.27
C GLU A 38 9.08 -1.13 7.23
N GLU A 39 10.09 -1.91 6.83
CA GLU A 39 10.81 -2.79 7.76
C GLU A 39 11.43 -2.00 8.94
N THR A 40 11.96 -0.80 8.68
CA THR A 40 12.50 0.06 9.73
C THR A 40 11.40 0.59 10.65
N LEU A 41 10.25 0.96 10.09
CA LEU A 41 9.10 1.47 10.84
C LEU A 41 8.49 0.41 11.75
N VAL A 42 8.28 -0.82 11.24
CA VAL A 42 7.70 -1.92 12.05
C VAL A 42 8.63 -2.36 13.17
N ARG A 43 9.95 -2.41 12.96
CA ARG A 43 10.94 -2.66 14.03
C ARG A 43 10.81 -1.62 15.13
N THR A 44 10.72 -0.33 14.76
CA THR A 44 10.58 0.76 15.72
C THR A 44 9.29 0.61 16.52
N LEU A 45 8.19 0.24 15.88
CA LEU A 45 6.89 0.07 16.53
C LEU A 45 6.87 -1.16 17.44
N ALA A 46 7.42 -2.30 16.99
CA ALA A 46 7.57 -3.51 17.79
C ALA A 46 8.38 -3.28 19.08
N ARG A 47 9.46 -2.49 18.98
CA ARG A 47 10.28 -2.13 20.14
C ARG A 47 9.52 -1.26 21.15
N LYS A 48 8.77 -0.27 20.69
CA LYS A 48 8.04 0.69 21.53
C LYS A 48 6.74 0.12 22.10
N ARG A 49 6.03 -0.68 21.35
CA ARG A 49 4.72 -1.28 21.66
C ARG A 49 3.73 -0.32 22.33
N PRO A 50 3.45 0.84 21.74
CA PRO A 50 2.52 1.77 22.38
C PRO A 50 1.09 1.23 22.28
N ALA A 51 0.46 0.95 23.44
CA ALA A 51 -0.85 0.30 23.52
C ALA A 51 -1.93 1.03 22.69
N VAL A 52 -1.93 2.36 22.71
CA VAL A 52 -2.87 3.18 21.94
C VAL A 52 -2.69 2.98 20.44
N ALA A 53 -1.43 2.87 19.97
CA ALA A 53 -1.12 2.63 18.56
C ALA A 53 -1.59 1.25 18.09
N LEU A 54 -1.31 0.21 18.88
CA LEU A 54 -1.75 -1.15 18.57
C LEU A 54 -3.28 -1.26 18.56
N GLN A 55 -3.95 -0.57 19.44
CA GLN A 55 -5.42 -0.50 19.46
C GLN A 55 -5.97 0.21 18.23
N ALA A 56 -5.36 1.32 17.77
CA ALA A 56 -5.76 2.03 16.57
C ALA A 56 -5.58 1.15 15.32
N LEU A 57 -4.44 0.47 15.20
CA LEU A 57 -4.17 -0.48 14.10
C LEU A 57 -5.17 -1.65 14.12
N SER A 58 -5.49 -2.20 15.30
CA SER A 58 -6.49 -3.27 15.43
C SER A 58 -7.88 -2.84 14.96
N ALA A 59 -8.30 -1.61 15.29
CA ALA A 59 -9.56 -1.05 14.82
C ALA A 59 -9.56 -0.88 13.29
N HIS A 60 -8.44 -0.45 12.73
CA HIS A 60 -8.28 -0.28 11.28
C HIS A 60 -8.38 -1.61 10.53
N VAL A 61 -7.71 -2.66 11.00
CA VAL A 61 -7.79 -4.00 10.40
C VAL A 61 -9.22 -4.55 10.38
N LYS A 62 -10.05 -4.24 11.39
CA LYS A 62 -11.48 -4.63 11.36
C LYS A 62 -12.24 -3.94 10.22
N ALA A 63 -11.93 -2.68 9.92
CA ALA A 63 -12.54 -1.98 8.79
C ALA A 63 -12.11 -2.59 7.44
N GLU A 64 -10.84 -3.02 7.31
CA GLU A 64 -10.35 -3.73 6.12
C GLU A 64 -11.09 -5.05 5.89
N VAL A 65 -11.32 -5.84 6.96
CA VAL A 65 -12.11 -7.10 6.90
C VAL A 65 -13.51 -6.80 6.37
N THR A 66 -14.18 -5.77 6.91
CA THR A 66 -15.53 -5.40 6.45
C THR A 66 -15.54 -4.98 4.98
N ALA A 67 -14.55 -4.21 4.52
CA ALA A 67 -14.45 -3.82 3.11
C ALA A 67 -14.25 -5.04 2.19
N HIS A 68 -13.46 -6.02 2.63
CA HIS A 68 -13.24 -7.26 1.91
C HIS A 68 -14.53 -8.11 1.82
N GLU A 69 -15.23 -8.31 2.94
CA GLU A 69 -16.48 -9.08 3.01
C GLU A 69 -17.59 -8.46 2.16
N THR A 70 -17.63 -7.14 2.06
CA THR A 70 -18.60 -6.43 1.20
C THR A 70 -18.19 -6.35 -0.27
N GLY A 71 -16.98 -6.82 -0.62
CA GLY A 71 -16.44 -6.80 -1.97
C GLY A 71 -16.14 -5.39 -2.50
N ASN A 72 -16.03 -4.39 -1.62
CA ASN A 72 -15.74 -3.01 -2.00
C ASN A 72 -14.25 -2.82 -2.32
N ARG A 73 -13.86 -3.18 -3.53
CA ARG A 73 -12.45 -3.16 -3.98
C ARG A 73 -11.77 -1.81 -3.81
N ARG A 74 -12.45 -0.72 -4.12
CA ARG A 74 -11.88 0.64 -3.95
C ARG A 74 -11.53 0.90 -2.49
N GLU A 75 -12.42 0.52 -1.60
CA GLU A 75 -12.24 0.70 -0.16
C GLU A 75 -11.17 -0.25 0.39
N GLU A 76 -11.07 -1.49 -0.12
CA GLU A 76 -9.99 -2.42 0.21
C GLU A 76 -8.61 -1.81 -0.08
N ILE A 77 -8.40 -1.30 -1.31
CA ILE A 77 -7.12 -0.70 -1.71
C ILE A 77 -6.83 0.53 -0.85
N ARG A 78 -7.84 1.39 -0.63
CA ARG A 78 -7.68 2.59 0.19
C ARG A 78 -7.29 2.25 1.63
N LEU A 79 -8.05 1.38 2.28
CA LEU A 79 -7.80 0.99 3.67
C LEU A 79 -6.47 0.25 3.81
N SER A 80 -6.12 -0.64 2.87
CA SER A 80 -4.82 -1.31 2.89
C SER A 80 -3.67 -0.29 2.82
N GLY A 81 -3.77 0.73 1.98
CA GLY A 81 -2.79 1.83 1.96
C GLY A 81 -2.76 2.63 3.26
N ASP A 82 -3.93 2.99 3.78
CA ASP A 82 -4.08 3.76 5.03
C ASP A 82 -3.51 3.02 6.25
N PHE A 83 -3.55 1.67 6.28
CA PHE A 83 -2.91 0.88 7.32
C PHE A 83 -1.41 1.16 7.42
N HIS A 84 -0.70 1.17 6.30
CA HIS A 84 0.74 1.46 6.27
C HIS A 84 1.07 2.89 6.72
N LEU A 85 0.21 3.86 6.35
CA LEU A 85 0.38 5.25 6.79
C LEU A 85 0.12 5.39 8.28
N LEU A 86 -0.93 4.76 8.81
CA LEU A 86 -1.23 4.75 10.24
C LEU A 86 -0.06 4.11 11.02
N LEU A 87 0.47 2.99 10.56
CA LEU A 87 1.63 2.33 11.15
C LEU A 87 2.84 3.27 11.21
N ALA A 88 3.13 3.99 10.12
CA ALA A 88 4.24 4.93 10.05
C ALA A 88 4.04 6.13 11.01
N GLU A 89 2.83 6.66 11.10
CA GLU A 89 2.47 7.72 12.05
C GLU A 89 2.70 7.27 13.50
N GLN A 90 2.30 6.05 13.82
CA GLN A 90 2.49 5.47 15.16
C GLN A 90 3.96 5.16 15.48
N ALA A 91 4.80 4.88 14.48
CA ALA A 91 6.25 4.75 14.67
C ALA A 91 6.90 6.09 15.07
N GLY A 92 6.27 7.22 14.74
CA GLY A 92 6.60 8.54 15.27
C GLY A 92 7.73 9.26 14.51
N ASN A 93 8.02 8.92 13.26
CA ASN A 93 8.96 9.63 12.42
C ASN A 93 8.24 10.33 11.26
N ALA A 94 7.88 11.60 11.44
CA ALA A 94 7.11 12.38 10.47
C ALA A 94 7.80 12.51 9.10
N ILE A 95 9.13 12.49 9.06
CA ILE A 95 9.89 12.57 7.80
C ILE A 95 9.72 11.26 7.01
N LEU A 96 9.91 10.09 7.66
CA LEU A 96 9.68 8.81 7.01
C LEU A 96 8.23 8.63 6.60
N THR A 97 7.27 9.07 7.43
CA THR A 97 5.84 9.05 7.09
C THR A 97 5.53 9.87 5.84
N SER A 98 6.18 11.03 5.67
CA SER A 98 5.96 11.86 4.47
C SER A 98 6.46 11.19 3.19
N TYR A 99 7.59 10.50 3.22
CA TYR A 99 8.11 9.72 2.09
C TYR A 99 7.24 8.48 1.81
N LEU A 100 6.80 7.79 2.87
CA LEU A 100 5.94 6.63 2.70
C LEU A 100 4.59 6.99 2.06
N ARG A 101 4.07 8.18 2.32
CA ARG A 101 2.80 8.64 1.73
C ARG A 101 2.84 8.65 0.20
N ASP A 102 3.92 9.14 -0.40
CA ASP A 102 4.12 9.11 -1.86
C ASP A 102 4.23 7.67 -2.37
N LEU A 103 5.01 6.83 -1.71
CA LEU A 103 5.18 5.42 -2.09
C LEU A 103 3.87 4.63 -1.98
N VAL A 104 3.06 4.86 -0.95
CA VAL A 104 1.75 4.22 -0.77
C VAL A 104 0.78 4.67 -1.86
N ALA A 105 0.73 5.97 -2.18
CA ALA A 105 -0.13 6.47 -3.26
C ALA A 105 0.22 5.81 -4.61
N ARG A 106 1.52 5.75 -4.95
CA ARG A 106 2.01 5.09 -6.18
C ARG A 106 1.68 3.59 -6.18
N SER A 107 1.96 2.87 -5.09
CA SER A 107 1.67 1.43 -5.03
C SER A 107 0.18 1.13 -5.08
N SER A 108 -0.68 1.98 -4.51
CA SER A 108 -2.14 1.84 -4.62
C SER A 108 -2.61 1.98 -6.08
N LEU A 109 -2.03 2.91 -6.84
CA LEU A 109 -2.30 3.03 -8.28
C LEU A 109 -1.78 1.80 -9.04
N ILE A 110 -0.57 1.33 -8.75
CA ILE A 110 0.02 0.14 -9.36
C ILE A 110 -0.88 -1.09 -9.11
N ILE A 111 -1.35 -1.30 -7.89
CA ILE A 111 -2.27 -2.38 -7.53
C ILE A 111 -3.58 -2.26 -8.31
N ALA A 112 -4.17 -1.06 -8.37
CA ALA A 112 -5.41 -0.82 -9.10
C ALA A 112 -5.28 -1.13 -10.61
N LEU A 113 -4.11 -0.86 -11.20
CA LEU A 113 -3.84 -1.04 -12.63
C LEU A 113 -3.43 -2.46 -13.00
N TYR A 114 -2.62 -3.12 -12.16
CA TYR A 114 -1.86 -4.31 -12.53
C TYR A 114 -2.23 -5.56 -11.76
N GLU A 115 -2.99 -5.48 -10.65
CA GLU A 115 -3.39 -6.69 -9.92
C GLU A 115 -4.51 -7.42 -10.66
N HIS A 116 -4.29 -8.72 -10.91
CA HIS A 116 -5.29 -9.55 -11.55
C HIS A 116 -6.47 -9.83 -10.62
N ARG A 117 -7.71 -9.67 -11.13
CA ARG A 117 -8.94 -9.83 -10.32
C ARG A 117 -9.05 -11.19 -9.62
N ALA A 118 -8.52 -12.26 -10.22
CA ALA A 118 -8.56 -13.61 -9.65
C ALA A 118 -7.47 -13.86 -8.59
N ALA A 119 -6.44 -12.99 -8.49
CA ALA A 119 -5.32 -13.13 -7.55
C ALA A 119 -5.52 -12.36 -6.24
N ARG A 120 -6.74 -11.87 -5.99
CA ARG A 120 -7.03 -11.07 -4.79
C ARG A 120 -6.75 -11.84 -3.51
N CYS A 121 -5.92 -11.26 -2.66
CA CYS A 121 -5.71 -11.72 -1.30
C CYS A 121 -6.23 -10.64 -0.34
N CYS A 122 -6.82 -11.09 0.77
CA CYS A 122 -7.25 -10.18 1.82
C CYS A 122 -6.03 -9.66 2.59
N SER A 123 -5.59 -8.44 2.31
CA SER A 123 -4.49 -7.78 3.03
C SER A 123 -4.71 -7.74 4.54
N ALA A 124 -5.98 -7.68 4.98
CA ALA A 124 -6.34 -7.69 6.39
C ALA A 124 -5.85 -8.93 7.16
N VAL A 125 -5.70 -10.08 6.49
CA VAL A 125 -5.14 -11.30 7.11
C VAL A 125 -3.67 -11.11 7.44
N ASP A 126 -2.90 -10.55 6.51
CA ASP A 126 -1.48 -10.27 6.72
C ASP A 126 -1.28 -9.15 7.76
N HIS A 127 -2.10 -8.11 7.69
CA HIS A 127 -2.06 -7.01 8.66
C HIS A 127 -2.42 -7.48 10.07
N ARG A 128 -3.37 -8.42 10.21
CA ARG A 128 -3.68 -9.06 11.50
C ARG A 128 -2.47 -9.82 12.05
N ARG A 129 -1.82 -10.63 11.21
CA ARG A 129 -0.63 -11.38 11.61
C ARG A 129 0.51 -10.45 12.03
N LEU A 130 0.72 -9.38 11.27
CA LEU A 130 1.72 -8.36 11.62
C LEU A 130 1.40 -7.72 12.98
N LEU A 131 0.13 -7.42 13.26
CA LEU A 131 -0.30 -6.86 14.53
C LEU A 131 0.02 -7.80 15.71
N ASP A 132 -0.27 -9.10 15.59
CA ASP A 132 0.05 -10.09 16.61
C ASP A 132 1.56 -10.14 16.92
N ILE A 133 2.40 -10.01 15.88
CA ILE A 133 3.86 -9.96 16.02
C ILE A 133 4.32 -8.64 16.70
N LEU A 134 3.70 -7.50 16.33
CA LEU A 134 3.97 -6.22 16.98
C LEU A 134 3.60 -6.23 18.47
N GLU A 135 2.48 -6.85 18.84
CA GLU A 135 2.05 -7.04 20.23
C GLU A 135 3.03 -7.89 21.02
N ALA A 136 3.60 -8.92 20.40
CA ALA A 136 4.66 -9.75 21.01
C ALA A 136 6.00 -8.99 21.15
N GLY A 137 6.20 -7.90 20.43
CA GLY A 137 7.44 -7.12 20.43
C GLY A 137 8.58 -7.77 19.68
N ASP A 138 8.27 -8.65 18.73
CA ASP A 138 9.27 -9.31 17.89
C ASP A 138 9.66 -8.39 16.72
N GLU A 139 10.76 -7.66 16.91
CA GLU A 139 11.28 -6.72 15.90
C GLU A 139 11.70 -7.42 14.60
N ALA A 140 12.28 -8.62 14.71
CA ALA A 140 12.77 -9.36 13.55
C ALA A 140 11.60 -9.99 12.79
N GLY A 141 10.67 -10.60 13.51
CA GLY A 141 9.44 -11.16 12.95
C GLY A 141 8.56 -10.11 12.28
N ALA A 142 8.42 -8.92 12.88
CA ALA A 142 7.64 -7.82 12.29
C ALA A 142 8.24 -7.35 10.95
N ALA A 143 9.57 -7.21 10.88
CA ALA A 143 10.24 -6.85 9.63
C ALA A 143 10.09 -7.94 8.56
N ALA A 144 10.28 -9.20 8.92
CA ALA A 144 10.13 -10.33 8.00
C ALA A 144 8.69 -10.44 7.46
N GLU A 145 7.69 -10.26 8.33
CA GLU A 145 6.27 -10.28 7.94
C GLU A 145 5.92 -9.11 7.01
N MET A 146 6.41 -7.90 7.28
CA MET A 146 6.20 -6.75 6.38
C MET A 146 6.84 -6.98 5.02
N ALA A 147 8.09 -7.46 4.99
CA ALA A 147 8.79 -7.77 3.74
C ALA A 147 8.04 -8.84 2.93
N ARG A 148 7.57 -9.93 3.60
CA ARG A 148 6.76 -10.98 2.98
C ARG A 148 5.46 -10.41 2.40
N HIS A 149 4.72 -9.63 3.19
CA HIS A 149 3.46 -9.02 2.77
C HIS A 149 3.61 -8.18 1.50
N LEU A 150 4.61 -7.28 1.45
CA LEU A 150 4.85 -6.45 0.29
C LEU A 150 5.32 -7.25 -0.93
N THR A 151 6.11 -8.32 -0.71
CA THR A 151 6.54 -9.23 -1.78
C THR A 151 5.35 -10.02 -2.33
N ASP A 152 4.45 -10.48 -1.47
CA ASP A 152 3.25 -11.20 -1.89
C ASP A 152 2.30 -10.31 -2.71
N ILE A 153 2.17 -9.03 -2.36
CA ILE A 153 1.42 -8.07 -3.19
C ILE A 153 2.09 -7.91 -4.56
N GLU A 154 3.40 -7.63 -4.58
CA GLU A 154 4.15 -7.43 -5.83
C GLU A 154 4.07 -8.66 -6.75
N SER A 155 4.13 -9.86 -6.20
CA SER A 155 4.07 -11.13 -6.96
C SER A 155 2.75 -11.37 -7.69
N ARG A 156 1.68 -10.71 -7.27
CA ARG A 156 0.33 -10.80 -7.90
C ARG A 156 0.13 -9.79 -9.03
N LEU A 157 1.08 -8.88 -9.24
CA LEU A 157 0.98 -7.87 -10.28
C LEU A 157 1.38 -8.45 -11.64
N ILE A 158 0.56 -8.25 -12.66
CA ILE A 158 0.90 -8.58 -14.03
C ILE A 158 1.60 -7.36 -14.62
N LEU A 159 2.91 -7.29 -14.44
CA LEU A 159 3.75 -6.21 -14.89
C LEU A 159 4.24 -6.49 -16.33
N GLU A 160 3.32 -6.52 -17.28
CA GLU A 160 3.62 -6.55 -18.69
C GLU A 160 3.68 -5.11 -19.24
N GLU A 161 4.54 -4.87 -20.24
CA GLU A 161 4.53 -3.60 -20.95
C GLU A 161 3.17 -3.44 -21.64
N ARG A 162 2.37 -2.51 -21.15
CA ARG A 162 1.13 -2.16 -21.81
C ARG A 162 1.45 -1.28 -23.02
N PRO A 163 0.90 -1.58 -24.21
CA PRO A 163 0.87 -0.59 -25.30
C PRO A 163 0.23 0.69 -24.74
N GLU A 164 0.62 1.85 -25.27
CA GLU A 164 0.16 3.19 -24.84
C GLU A 164 -1.38 3.40 -24.99
N GLU A 165 -2.21 2.47 -24.59
CA GLU A 165 -3.66 2.61 -24.59
C GLU A 165 -4.11 3.46 -23.42
N GLN A 166 -4.96 4.42 -23.74
CA GLN A 166 -5.54 5.39 -22.81
C GLN A 166 -6.27 4.66 -21.65
N THR A 167 -5.66 4.64 -20.49
CA THR A 167 -6.35 4.17 -19.28
C THR A 167 -7.17 5.34 -18.73
N ASP A 168 -8.49 5.32 -18.95
CA ASP A 168 -9.42 6.27 -18.36
C ASP A 168 -9.61 5.99 -16.88
N LEU A 169 -9.59 7.03 -16.06
CA LEU A 169 -9.84 6.95 -14.60
C LEU A 169 -11.15 6.23 -14.27
N GLN A 170 -12.20 6.44 -15.07
CA GLN A 170 -13.48 5.77 -14.85
C GLN A 170 -13.37 4.25 -15.02
N THR A 171 -12.56 3.79 -15.98
CA THR A 171 -12.33 2.35 -16.23
C THR A 171 -11.50 1.71 -15.14
N VAL A 172 -10.53 2.42 -14.55
CA VAL A 172 -9.65 1.90 -13.47
C VAL A 172 -10.43 1.74 -12.16
N PHE A 173 -11.37 2.64 -11.87
CA PHE A 173 -12.11 2.68 -10.61
C PHE A 173 -13.60 2.29 -10.76
N SER A 174 -14.03 1.86 -11.97
CA SER A 174 -15.37 1.31 -12.19
C SER A 174 -15.38 -0.18 -11.83
N PHE A 175 -16.02 -0.49 -10.74
CA PHE A 175 -16.24 -1.86 -10.23
C PHE A 175 -17.71 -2.10 -9.96
#